data_8d05bbe100c09e3298fb2b3ddda52112
#
_entry.id   8d05bbe100c09e3298fb2b3ddda52112
#
_cell.length_a   1.000
_cell.length_b   1.000
_cell.length_c   1.000
_cell.angle_alpha   90.00
_cell.angle_beta   90.00
_cell.angle_gamma   90.00
#
_symmetry.space_group_name_H-M   'P 1'
#
loop_
_entity.id
_entity.type
_entity.pdbx_description
1 polymer ?
#
loop_
_entity_poly.entity_id
_entity_poly.type
_entity_poly.pdbx_seq_one_letter_code
_entity_poly.pdbx_strand_id
1 'polypeptide(L)'
;MKLTVYTADCVGSLSNCVYPNKQIITDETAMAEAVKHDHVTAEYKDNYRGNSNFIIADNVPLDCDNDHSDNPDDWITPFEVAMAFPDVAFVAVYSRNHMKVKDGKSARPRFHVYFVIPEITDSKEYTDLKKRIAASFPYFDGNALDSARLLFGVSAPQVEFYDGSSNIVDFLDDQDFETWDKQTSLVPQGKRNSTMSHYAGRIIKRYGDTEEAYQLYLQKAEKCDPPLDDAELKTIWNSALKFGAKVSAQEGYIPPEQYNAGYELKPEDYSDVGQAIKLYLNMYNKY
;
A
#
# COMPACT_ATOMS: atom_id res chain seq x y z
N MET A 1 -10.94 1.74 -8.51
CA MET A 1 -9.51 1.33 -8.54
C MET A 1 -9.07 1.05 -9.97
N LYS A 2 -7.79 1.30 -10.32
CA LYS A 2 -7.22 1.01 -11.64
C LYS A 2 -5.77 0.55 -11.48
N LEU A 3 -5.38 -0.53 -12.17
CA LEU A 3 -4.00 -1.01 -12.23
C LEU A 3 -3.70 -1.64 -13.60
N THR A 4 -2.42 -1.85 -13.92
CA THR A 4 -1.99 -2.41 -15.20
C THR A 4 -1.23 -3.71 -14.99
N VAL A 5 -1.55 -4.74 -15.78
CA VAL A 5 -0.77 -5.98 -15.88
C VAL A 5 -0.37 -6.23 -17.34
N TYR A 6 0.72 -6.96 -17.52
CA TYR A 6 1.24 -7.32 -18.85
C TYR A 6 1.26 -8.85 -18.96
N THR A 7 0.53 -9.40 -19.93
CA THR A 7 0.34 -10.84 -20.03
C THR A 7 1.16 -11.44 -21.18
N ALA A 8 1.57 -12.69 -20.96
CA ALA A 8 2.17 -13.53 -21.99
C ALA A 8 1.08 -14.26 -22.80
N ASP A 9 1.47 -14.84 -23.96
CA ASP A 9 0.61 -15.73 -24.75
C ASP A 9 0.63 -17.18 -24.23
N CYS A 10 1.35 -17.46 -23.15
CA CYS A 10 1.53 -18.78 -22.56
C CYS A 10 1.11 -18.83 -21.09
N VAL A 11 0.99 -20.05 -20.55
CA VAL A 11 0.67 -20.33 -19.15
C VAL A 11 1.65 -21.36 -18.58
N GLY A 12 2.20 -21.06 -17.41
CA GLY A 12 3.06 -21.98 -16.66
C GLY A 12 4.50 -22.10 -17.17
N SER A 13 4.98 -21.16 -17.99
CA SER A 13 6.31 -21.19 -18.59
C SER A 13 7.32 -20.36 -17.78
N LEU A 14 8.19 -21.03 -17.02
CA LEU A 14 9.30 -20.39 -16.31
C LEU A 14 10.32 -19.74 -17.25
N SER A 15 10.48 -20.28 -18.44
CA SER A 15 11.44 -19.78 -19.44
C SER A 15 10.93 -18.59 -20.25
N ASN A 16 9.63 -18.27 -20.16
CA ASN A 16 9.11 -17.11 -20.87
C ASN A 16 9.58 -15.81 -20.23
N CYS A 17 10.08 -14.90 -21.05
CA CYS A 17 10.46 -13.55 -20.63
C CYS A 17 9.71 -12.45 -21.40
N VAL A 18 8.76 -12.78 -22.29
CA VAL A 18 8.07 -11.82 -23.15
C VAL A 18 6.62 -11.66 -22.74
N TYR A 19 6.20 -10.42 -22.47
CA TYR A 19 4.87 -10.05 -21.95
C TYR A 19 4.31 -8.87 -22.77
N PRO A 20 3.83 -9.10 -24.00
CA PRO A 20 3.48 -8.03 -24.93
C PRO A 20 2.10 -7.42 -24.73
N ASN A 21 1.22 -8.09 -23.98
CA ASN A 21 -0.20 -7.74 -23.95
C ASN A 21 -0.51 -6.88 -22.72
N LYS A 22 -0.57 -5.57 -22.89
CA LYS A 22 -0.96 -4.61 -21.85
C LYS A 22 -2.46 -4.73 -21.56
N GLN A 23 -2.81 -4.96 -20.30
CA GLN A 23 -4.18 -5.04 -19.81
C GLN A 23 -4.42 -3.98 -18.75
N ILE A 24 -5.43 -3.16 -18.93
CA ILE A 24 -5.88 -2.18 -17.93
C ILE A 24 -7.01 -2.81 -17.14
N ILE A 25 -6.82 -2.95 -15.85
CA ILE A 25 -7.74 -3.60 -14.93
C ILE A 25 -8.54 -2.55 -14.18
N THR A 26 -9.86 -2.62 -14.30
CA THR A 26 -10.79 -1.72 -13.63
C THR A 26 -11.84 -2.44 -12.79
N ASP A 27 -11.97 -3.75 -12.99
CA ASP A 27 -12.95 -4.60 -12.33
C ASP A 27 -12.49 -6.05 -12.22
N GLU A 28 -13.24 -6.87 -11.47
CA GLU A 28 -12.94 -8.27 -11.21
C GLU A 28 -12.89 -9.10 -12.50
N THR A 29 -13.77 -8.83 -13.46
CA THR A 29 -13.83 -9.57 -14.72
C THR A 29 -12.57 -9.35 -15.55
N ALA A 30 -12.12 -8.10 -15.66
CA ALA A 30 -10.90 -7.76 -16.38
C ALA A 30 -9.67 -8.40 -15.71
N MET A 31 -9.61 -8.38 -14.36
CA MET A 31 -8.52 -9.04 -13.64
C MET A 31 -8.55 -10.55 -13.83
N ALA A 32 -9.73 -11.19 -13.70
CA ALA A 32 -9.87 -12.62 -13.89
C ALA A 32 -9.44 -13.07 -15.29
N GLU A 33 -9.78 -12.32 -16.34
CA GLU A 33 -9.32 -12.64 -17.70
C GLU A 33 -7.79 -12.48 -17.84
N ALA A 34 -7.22 -11.40 -17.33
CA ALA A 34 -5.79 -11.16 -17.44
C ALA A 34 -4.95 -12.23 -16.72
N VAL A 35 -5.33 -12.61 -15.50
CA VAL A 35 -4.56 -13.56 -14.68
C VAL A 35 -4.77 -15.03 -15.08
N LYS A 36 -5.54 -15.33 -16.12
CA LYS A 36 -5.51 -16.65 -16.77
C LYS A 36 -4.17 -16.95 -17.44
N HIS A 37 -3.44 -15.91 -17.79
CA HIS A 37 -2.13 -15.98 -18.43
C HIS A 37 -0.98 -15.71 -17.44
N ASP A 38 0.21 -16.20 -17.78
CA ASP A 38 1.41 -15.76 -17.06
C ASP A 38 1.58 -14.25 -17.28
N HIS A 39 1.88 -13.52 -16.21
CA HIS A 39 1.88 -12.06 -16.26
C HIS A 39 2.92 -11.41 -15.34
N VAL A 40 3.13 -10.14 -15.55
CA VAL A 40 3.96 -9.25 -14.76
C VAL A 40 3.22 -7.94 -14.52
N THR A 41 3.67 -7.15 -13.55
CA THR A 41 3.02 -5.89 -13.14
C THR A 41 3.79 -4.64 -13.57
N ALA A 42 4.89 -4.82 -14.30
CA ALA A 42 5.67 -3.71 -14.84
C ALA A 42 5.79 -3.80 -16.37
N GLU A 43 5.91 -2.66 -16.99
CA GLU A 43 6.33 -2.55 -18.39
C GLU A 43 7.85 -2.72 -18.50
N TYR A 44 8.29 -3.45 -19.51
CA TYR A 44 9.70 -3.68 -19.77
C TYR A 44 10.07 -3.28 -21.20
N LYS A 45 11.27 -2.82 -21.36
CA LYS A 45 11.84 -2.52 -22.69
C LYS A 45 11.70 -3.76 -23.59
N ASP A 46 11.18 -3.54 -24.80
CA ASP A 46 10.93 -4.56 -25.81
C ASP A 46 10.03 -5.71 -25.30
N ASN A 47 9.17 -5.42 -24.31
CA ASN A 47 8.32 -6.39 -23.58
C ASN A 47 9.11 -7.53 -22.93
N TYR A 48 10.42 -7.39 -22.77
CA TYR A 48 11.30 -8.43 -22.26
C TYR A 48 11.57 -8.24 -20.77
N ARG A 49 10.99 -9.13 -19.94
CA ARG A 49 11.08 -9.11 -18.48
C ARG A 49 12.53 -9.20 -17.99
N GLY A 50 12.93 -8.24 -17.19
CA GLY A 50 14.25 -8.18 -16.57
C GLY A 50 14.42 -6.89 -15.77
N ASN A 51 15.15 -6.93 -14.66
CA ASN A 51 15.36 -5.76 -13.81
C ASN A 51 15.99 -4.57 -14.56
N SER A 52 16.90 -4.85 -15.48
CA SER A 52 17.55 -3.82 -16.32
C SER A 52 16.64 -3.24 -17.42
N ASN A 53 15.53 -3.90 -17.69
CA ASN A 53 14.57 -3.50 -18.72
C ASN A 53 13.32 -2.83 -18.15
N PHE A 54 13.25 -2.66 -16.83
CA PHE A 54 12.12 -2.04 -16.15
C PHE A 54 11.88 -0.62 -16.66
N ILE A 55 10.64 -0.30 -16.99
CA ILE A 55 10.20 1.03 -17.47
C ILE A 55 9.31 1.69 -16.45
N ILE A 56 8.19 1.05 -16.09
CA ILE A 56 7.16 1.65 -15.24
C ILE A 56 6.26 0.56 -14.60
N ALA A 57 5.79 0.83 -13.40
CA ALA A 57 4.73 0.06 -12.74
C ALA A 57 3.77 0.99 -11.98
N ASP A 58 2.50 0.61 -11.92
CA ASP A 58 1.43 1.29 -11.18
C ASP A 58 0.81 0.41 -10.08
N ASN A 59 1.38 -0.76 -9.87
CA ASN A 59 1.00 -1.66 -8.79
C ASN A 59 2.15 -2.57 -8.36
N VAL A 60 2.06 -3.11 -7.13
CA VAL A 60 3.05 -4.00 -6.53
C VAL A 60 2.42 -5.35 -6.22
N PRO A 61 2.89 -6.46 -6.81
CA PRO A 61 2.45 -7.78 -6.45
C PRO A 61 3.28 -8.33 -5.27
N LEU A 62 2.61 -8.94 -4.29
CA LEU A 62 3.23 -9.69 -3.21
C LEU A 62 2.54 -11.03 -3.01
N ASP A 63 3.30 -12.04 -2.63
CA ASP A 63 2.81 -13.40 -2.42
C ASP A 63 2.51 -13.64 -0.94
N CYS A 64 1.41 -14.32 -0.63
CA CYS A 64 1.09 -14.87 0.68
C CYS A 64 0.83 -16.38 0.55
N ASP A 65 1.82 -17.18 0.91
CA ASP A 65 1.77 -18.65 0.76
C ASP A 65 1.36 -19.35 2.06
N ASN A 66 1.21 -18.63 3.19
CA ASN A 66 0.91 -19.18 4.52
C ASN A 66 1.88 -20.26 4.99
N ASP A 67 3.14 -20.12 4.61
CA ASP A 67 4.19 -21.08 4.91
C ASP A 67 4.76 -20.96 6.33
N HIS A 68 4.30 -19.97 7.11
CA HIS A 68 4.72 -19.65 8.46
C HIS A 68 4.12 -20.59 9.53
N SER A 69 2.98 -21.24 9.27
CA SER A 69 2.31 -22.14 10.21
C SER A 69 1.60 -23.29 9.50
N ASP A 70 1.59 -24.45 10.14
CA ASP A 70 0.76 -25.60 9.72
C ASP A 70 -0.61 -25.64 10.40
N ASN A 71 -0.84 -24.76 11.39
CA ASN A 71 -2.14 -24.59 12.03
C ASN A 71 -3.05 -23.71 11.16
N PRO A 72 -4.26 -24.20 10.74
CA PRO A 72 -5.19 -23.42 9.95
C PRO A 72 -5.66 -22.10 10.60
N ASP A 73 -5.69 -22.05 11.94
CA ASP A 73 -6.13 -20.86 12.68
C ASP A 73 -5.13 -19.67 12.55
N ASP A 74 -3.89 -19.97 12.15
CA ASP A 74 -2.84 -18.96 11.95
C ASP A 74 -2.76 -18.47 10.49
N TRP A 75 -3.55 -19.05 9.57
CA TRP A 75 -3.46 -18.70 8.16
C TRP A 75 -4.11 -17.36 7.87
N ILE A 76 -3.44 -16.63 7.02
CA ILE A 76 -3.85 -15.32 6.52
C ILE A 76 -4.70 -15.50 5.27
N THR A 77 -5.77 -14.72 5.16
CA THR A 77 -6.60 -14.56 3.97
C THR A 77 -6.53 -13.11 3.48
N PRO A 78 -7.09 -12.77 2.32
CA PRO A 78 -7.16 -11.37 1.88
C PRO A 78 -7.87 -10.44 2.88
N PHE A 79 -8.77 -10.98 3.71
CA PHE A 79 -9.44 -10.22 4.77
C PHE A 79 -8.46 -9.71 5.84
N GLU A 80 -7.52 -10.56 6.32
CA GLU A 80 -6.50 -10.13 7.28
C GLU A 80 -5.55 -9.10 6.65
N VAL A 81 -5.28 -9.17 5.35
CA VAL A 81 -4.53 -8.11 4.64
C VAL A 81 -5.30 -6.80 4.66
N ALA A 82 -6.62 -6.82 4.38
CA ALA A 82 -7.47 -5.62 4.45
C ALA A 82 -7.51 -5.02 5.87
N MET A 83 -7.51 -5.87 6.88
CA MET A 83 -7.44 -5.44 8.30
C MET A 83 -6.09 -4.79 8.65
N ALA A 84 -4.99 -5.32 8.10
CA ALA A 84 -3.64 -4.78 8.32
C ALA A 84 -3.40 -3.46 7.59
N PHE A 85 -4.06 -3.25 6.46
CA PHE A 85 -3.94 -2.06 5.62
C PHE A 85 -5.32 -1.39 5.42
N PRO A 86 -5.92 -0.83 6.48
CA PRO A 86 -7.25 -0.24 6.38
C PRO A 86 -7.28 0.91 5.38
N ASP A 87 -8.34 0.95 4.59
CA ASP A 87 -8.60 1.96 3.55
C ASP A 87 -7.55 2.01 2.41
N VAL A 88 -6.70 0.97 2.30
CA VAL A 88 -5.75 0.83 1.19
C VAL A 88 -6.38 0.01 0.06
N ALA A 89 -6.32 0.54 -1.16
CA ALA A 89 -6.83 -0.15 -2.34
C ALA A 89 -5.89 -1.27 -2.81
N PHE A 90 -6.42 -2.50 -2.96
CA PHE A 90 -5.69 -3.63 -3.53
C PHE A 90 -6.62 -4.66 -4.18
N VAL A 91 -6.04 -5.53 -4.99
CA VAL A 91 -6.70 -6.71 -5.54
C VAL A 91 -6.03 -7.97 -5.01
N ALA A 92 -6.81 -8.93 -4.55
CA ALA A 92 -6.32 -10.27 -4.22
C ALA A 92 -6.70 -11.28 -5.30
N VAL A 93 -5.74 -12.13 -5.66
CA VAL A 93 -5.95 -13.22 -6.62
C VAL A 93 -5.43 -14.52 -6.02
N TYR A 94 -6.32 -15.50 -5.85
CA TYR A 94 -5.92 -16.81 -5.37
C TYR A 94 -5.01 -17.51 -6.37
N SER A 95 -3.86 -18.00 -5.90
CA SER A 95 -2.82 -18.56 -6.75
C SER A 95 -3.23 -19.92 -7.33
N ARG A 96 -2.54 -20.39 -8.37
CA ARG A 96 -2.74 -21.75 -8.92
C ARG A 96 -2.52 -22.88 -7.91
N ASN A 97 -1.85 -22.60 -6.79
CA ASN A 97 -1.58 -23.55 -5.70
C ASN A 97 -2.51 -23.36 -4.49
N HIS A 98 -3.52 -22.50 -4.60
CA HIS A 98 -4.52 -22.29 -3.55
C HIS A 98 -5.20 -23.61 -3.19
N MET A 99 -5.28 -23.91 -1.88
CA MET A 99 -5.86 -25.15 -1.32
C MET A 99 -5.30 -26.46 -1.93
N LYS A 100 -4.02 -26.46 -2.33
CA LYS A 100 -3.30 -27.64 -2.79
C LYS A 100 -2.10 -27.96 -1.92
N VAL A 101 -1.77 -29.24 -1.83
CA VAL A 101 -0.48 -29.69 -1.23
C VAL A 101 0.65 -29.21 -2.13
N LYS A 102 1.65 -28.56 -1.56
CA LYS A 102 2.83 -28.05 -2.26
C LYS A 102 4.07 -28.20 -1.36
N ASP A 103 5.14 -28.73 -1.90
CA ASP A 103 6.45 -28.87 -1.23
C ASP A 103 6.38 -29.53 0.16
N GLY A 104 5.50 -30.54 0.31
CA GLY A 104 5.27 -31.27 1.56
C GLY A 104 4.39 -30.56 2.58
N LYS A 105 3.93 -29.35 2.28
CA LYS A 105 3.03 -28.57 3.14
C LYS A 105 1.57 -28.86 2.79
N SER A 106 0.70 -28.83 3.80
CA SER A 106 -0.74 -29.07 3.66
C SER A 106 -1.40 -28.11 2.67
N ALA A 107 -2.59 -28.50 2.19
CA ALA A 107 -3.47 -27.61 1.43
C ALA A 107 -3.85 -26.40 2.30
N ARG A 108 -3.55 -25.19 1.82
CA ARG A 108 -3.73 -23.93 2.56
C ARG A 108 -4.05 -22.78 1.61
N PRO A 109 -4.62 -21.65 2.11
CA PRO A 109 -4.82 -20.45 1.32
C PRO A 109 -3.49 -19.96 0.76
N ARG A 110 -3.42 -19.71 -0.55
CA ARG A 110 -2.30 -19.06 -1.23
C ARG A 110 -2.82 -18.07 -2.23
N PHE A 111 -2.33 -16.84 -2.16
CA PHE A 111 -2.83 -15.76 -3.00
C PHE A 111 -1.74 -14.72 -3.25
N HIS A 112 -1.97 -13.90 -4.25
CA HIS A 112 -1.19 -12.71 -4.56
C HIS A 112 -2.02 -11.48 -4.22
N VAL A 113 -1.38 -10.47 -3.68
CA VAL A 113 -1.98 -9.15 -3.43
C VAL A 113 -1.33 -8.16 -4.40
N TYR A 114 -2.13 -7.37 -5.08
CA TYR A 114 -1.69 -6.31 -5.99
C TYR A 114 -2.08 -4.96 -5.38
N PHE A 115 -1.14 -4.32 -4.70
CA PHE A 115 -1.37 -2.99 -4.16
C PHE A 115 -1.26 -1.94 -5.25
N VAL A 116 -2.24 -1.06 -5.34
CA VAL A 116 -2.18 0.10 -6.24
C VAL A 116 -1.18 1.11 -5.68
N ILE A 117 -0.34 1.66 -6.56
CA ILE A 117 0.68 2.65 -6.24
C ILE A 117 0.67 3.79 -7.26
N PRO A 118 1.21 4.98 -6.93
CA PRO A 118 1.60 5.94 -7.94
C PRO A 118 2.61 5.32 -8.93
N GLU A 119 2.60 5.80 -10.17
CA GLU A 119 3.53 5.30 -11.19
C GLU A 119 5.00 5.47 -10.73
N ILE A 120 5.76 4.37 -10.75
CA ILE A 120 7.18 4.33 -10.44
C ILE A 120 7.94 3.95 -11.70
N THR A 121 8.97 4.73 -12.06
CA THR A 121 9.82 4.52 -13.25
C THR A 121 11.24 4.07 -12.93
N ASP A 122 11.60 4.03 -11.65
CA ASP A 122 12.89 3.53 -11.17
C ASP A 122 12.79 2.12 -10.60
N SER A 123 13.55 1.18 -11.15
CA SER A 123 13.57 -0.24 -10.74
C SER A 123 14.01 -0.44 -9.30
N LYS A 124 14.93 0.40 -8.81
CA LYS A 124 15.42 0.32 -7.44
C LYS A 124 14.37 0.83 -6.46
N GLU A 125 13.75 1.96 -6.75
CA GLU A 125 12.65 2.53 -5.95
C GLU A 125 11.50 1.52 -5.83
N TYR A 126 11.10 0.91 -6.94
CA TYR A 126 10.08 -0.13 -6.97
C TYR A 126 10.45 -1.35 -6.12
N THR A 127 11.69 -1.82 -6.21
CA THR A 127 12.21 -2.93 -5.39
C THR A 127 12.24 -2.57 -3.90
N ASP A 128 12.68 -1.36 -3.56
CA ASP A 128 12.76 -0.90 -2.19
C ASP A 128 11.35 -0.73 -1.57
N LEU A 129 10.37 -0.26 -2.36
CA LEU A 129 8.97 -0.22 -1.95
C LEU A 129 8.42 -1.63 -1.65
N LYS A 130 8.68 -2.62 -2.51
CA LYS A 130 8.28 -4.02 -2.26
C LYS A 130 8.83 -4.56 -0.95
N LYS A 131 10.10 -4.29 -0.65
CA LYS A 131 10.75 -4.69 0.61
C LYS A 131 10.10 -3.99 1.81
N ARG A 132 9.78 -2.72 1.67
CA ARG A 132 9.12 -1.93 2.72
C ARG A 132 7.74 -2.48 3.05
N ILE A 133 6.94 -2.81 2.03
CA ILE A 133 5.62 -3.42 2.21
C ILE A 133 5.77 -4.80 2.88
N ALA A 134 6.68 -5.65 2.39
CA ALA A 134 6.92 -6.97 2.98
C ALA A 134 7.42 -6.89 4.42
N ALA A 135 8.19 -5.87 4.78
CA ALA A 135 8.63 -5.63 6.16
C ALA A 135 7.50 -5.17 7.10
N SER A 136 6.48 -4.48 6.56
CA SER A 136 5.32 -4.02 7.34
C SER A 136 4.30 -5.12 7.63
N PHE A 137 4.34 -6.22 6.87
CA PHE A 137 3.44 -7.36 7.04
C PHE A 137 4.20 -8.69 6.86
N PRO A 138 4.63 -9.34 7.95
CA PRO A 138 5.60 -10.45 7.93
C PRO A 138 5.06 -11.74 7.30
N TYR A 139 3.81 -11.77 6.87
CA TYR A 139 3.20 -12.91 6.19
C TYR A 139 3.37 -12.88 4.66
N PHE A 140 3.89 -11.79 4.09
CA PHE A 140 4.29 -11.77 2.70
C PHE A 140 5.62 -12.50 2.49
N ASP A 141 5.71 -13.25 1.38
CA ASP A 141 6.94 -13.95 1.03
C ASP A 141 8.09 -12.93 0.76
N GLY A 142 9.16 -13.05 1.52
CA GLY A 142 10.36 -12.24 1.35
C GLY A 142 11.19 -12.58 0.10
N ASN A 143 10.85 -13.66 -0.61
CA ASN A 143 11.46 -14.01 -1.87
C ASN A 143 10.81 -13.27 -3.04
N ALA A 144 11.55 -13.06 -4.11
CA ALA A 144 11.04 -12.43 -5.33
C ALA A 144 10.48 -11.00 -5.15
N LEU A 145 11.19 -10.19 -4.35
CA LEU A 145 10.92 -8.76 -4.16
C LEU A 145 11.59 -7.87 -5.21
N ASP A 146 12.23 -8.45 -6.23
CA ASP A 146 12.81 -7.71 -7.35
C ASP A 146 11.75 -7.08 -8.27
N SER A 147 12.19 -6.24 -9.20
CA SER A 147 11.31 -5.54 -10.13
C SER A 147 10.85 -6.39 -11.32
N ALA A 148 11.28 -7.65 -11.41
CA ALA A 148 10.99 -8.55 -12.53
C ALA A 148 10.20 -9.82 -12.10
N ARG A 149 9.37 -9.71 -11.07
CA ARG A 149 8.55 -10.82 -10.58
C ARG A 149 7.62 -11.38 -11.65
N LEU A 150 7.70 -12.68 -11.91
CA LEU A 150 6.74 -13.44 -12.72
C LEU A 150 5.63 -13.99 -11.84
N LEU A 151 4.40 -13.86 -12.29
CA LEU A 151 3.19 -14.44 -11.72
C LEU A 151 2.59 -15.43 -12.72
N PHE A 152 2.34 -16.65 -12.25
CA PHE A 152 1.80 -17.69 -13.11
C PHE A 152 0.30 -17.56 -13.29
N GLY A 153 -0.16 -17.90 -14.49
CA GLY A 153 -1.57 -17.94 -14.83
C GLY A 153 -2.36 -18.98 -14.00
N VAL A 154 -3.65 -18.68 -13.79
CA VAL A 154 -4.60 -19.49 -13.03
C VAL A 154 -5.77 -19.85 -13.92
N SER A 155 -6.06 -21.13 -14.12
CA SER A 155 -7.11 -21.60 -15.05
C SER A 155 -8.54 -21.22 -14.64
N ALA A 156 -8.79 -21.11 -13.33
CA ALA A 156 -10.07 -20.69 -12.77
C ALA A 156 -9.80 -19.63 -11.69
N PRO A 157 -9.56 -18.37 -12.08
CA PRO A 157 -9.19 -17.32 -11.15
C PRO A 157 -10.32 -16.99 -10.18
N GLN A 158 -9.98 -16.88 -8.91
CA GLN A 158 -10.81 -16.24 -7.88
C GLN A 158 -10.15 -14.91 -7.55
N VAL A 159 -10.91 -13.83 -7.68
CA VAL A 159 -10.44 -12.45 -7.55
C VAL A 159 -11.32 -11.72 -6.55
N GLU A 160 -10.71 -10.95 -5.68
CA GLU A 160 -11.39 -10.09 -4.72
C GLU A 160 -10.83 -8.67 -4.81
N PHE A 161 -11.71 -7.69 -4.95
CA PHE A 161 -11.34 -6.28 -4.96
C PHE A 161 -11.61 -5.67 -3.59
N TYR A 162 -10.59 -5.03 -3.04
CA TYR A 162 -10.67 -4.27 -1.80
C TYR A 162 -10.50 -2.79 -2.15
N ASP A 163 -11.62 -2.08 -2.18
CA ASP A 163 -11.62 -0.65 -2.45
C ASP A 163 -11.11 0.12 -1.23
N GLY A 164 -10.38 1.20 -1.51
CA GLY A 164 -9.84 2.10 -0.50
C GLY A 164 -9.61 3.49 -1.09
N SER A 165 -9.59 4.50 -0.26
CA SER A 165 -9.31 5.87 -0.66
C SER A 165 -7.80 6.18 -0.67
N SER A 166 -6.98 5.31 -0.08
CA SER A 166 -5.52 5.43 0.01
C SER A 166 -4.81 4.38 -0.82
N ASN A 167 -3.58 4.68 -1.24
CA ASN A 167 -2.65 3.69 -1.76
C ASN A 167 -1.67 3.24 -0.66
N ILE A 168 -0.96 2.13 -0.92
CA ILE A 168 -0.05 1.55 0.07
C ILE A 168 1.14 2.48 0.40
N VAL A 169 1.59 3.33 -0.52
CA VAL A 169 2.72 4.24 -0.29
C VAL A 169 2.33 5.29 0.75
N ASP A 170 1.16 5.94 0.55
CA ASP A 170 0.64 6.92 1.49
C ASP A 170 0.42 6.30 2.88
N PHE A 171 -0.12 5.09 2.93
CA PHE A 171 -0.33 4.36 4.18
C PHE A 171 0.98 4.09 4.93
N LEU A 172 2.02 3.61 4.23
CA LEU A 172 3.33 3.34 4.85
C LEU A 172 4.06 4.62 5.26
N ASP A 173 3.95 5.67 4.44
CA ASP A 173 4.50 6.99 4.79
C ASP A 173 3.81 7.51 6.03
N ASP A 174 2.52 7.21 6.20
CA ASP A 174 1.74 7.52 7.37
C ASP A 174 2.25 6.79 8.62
N GLN A 175 2.56 5.53 8.53
CA GLN A 175 3.12 4.74 9.63
C GLN A 175 4.56 5.14 9.98
N ASP A 176 5.41 5.31 8.99
CA ASP A 176 6.79 5.75 9.21
C ASP A 176 6.84 7.11 9.90
N PHE A 177 5.90 7.98 9.57
CA PHE A 177 5.73 9.27 10.18
C PHE A 177 5.37 9.17 11.68
N GLU A 178 4.42 8.33 12.07
CA GLU A 178 4.05 8.11 13.46
C GLU A 178 5.20 7.46 14.26
N THR A 179 5.91 6.54 13.63
CA THR A 179 7.09 5.89 14.20
C THR A 179 8.25 6.86 14.33
N TRP A 180 8.44 7.76 13.35
CA TRP A 180 9.46 8.78 13.36
C TRP A 180 9.24 9.85 14.45
N ASP A 181 7.99 10.15 14.80
CA ASP A 181 7.66 11.04 15.90
C ASP A 181 8.16 10.50 17.25
N LYS A 182 8.28 9.18 17.37
CA LYS A 182 8.85 8.49 18.54
C LYS A 182 10.38 8.37 18.49
N GLN A 183 11.00 8.51 17.31
CA GLN A 183 12.45 8.47 17.15
C GLN A 183 13.04 9.88 17.18
N THR A 184 14.16 10.04 17.84
CA THR A 184 14.91 11.31 17.94
C THR A 184 15.77 11.62 16.70
N SER A 185 15.51 10.97 15.56
CA SER A 185 16.31 11.16 14.35
C SER A 185 15.99 12.49 13.66
N LEU A 186 17.06 13.20 13.26
CA LEU A 186 16.98 14.46 12.53
C LEU A 186 16.63 14.22 11.06
N VAL A 187 15.92 15.15 10.43
CA VAL A 187 15.61 15.14 9.00
C VAL A 187 16.76 15.80 8.24
N PRO A 188 17.54 15.03 7.44
CA PRO A 188 18.73 15.55 6.79
C PRO A 188 18.40 16.49 5.64
N GLN A 189 19.37 17.35 5.28
CA GLN A 189 19.32 18.18 4.09
C GLN A 189 18.98 17.32 2.84
N GLY A 190 18.09 17.83 1.99
CA GLY A 190 17.61 17.12 0.79
C GLY A 190 16.29 16.34 1.00
N LYS A 191 15.93 16.00 2.25
CA LYS A 191 14.63 15.41 2.58
C LYS A 191 13.69 16.36 3.33
N ARG A 192 14.19 17.49 3.84
CA ARG A 192 13.43 18.42 4.69
C ARG A 192 12.11 18.88 4.05
N ASN A 193 12.18 19.41 2.82
CA ASN A 193 11.00 20.00 2.16
C ASN A 193 9.94 18.95 1.86
N SER A 194 10.32 17.77 1.36
CA SER A 194 9.37 16.67 1.12
C SER A 194 8.74 16.18 2.41
N THR A 195 9.54 15.93 3.43
CA THR A 195 9.07 15.50 4.76
C THR A 195 8.10 16.53 5.35
N MET A 196 8.48 17.81 5.37
CA MET A 196 7.63 18.87 5.92
C MET A 196 6.37 19.11 5.09
N SER A 197 6.38 18.87 3.76
CA SER A 197 5.17 18.91 2.92
C SER A 197 4.18 17.81 3.29
N HIS A 198 4.67 16.60 3.51
CA HIS A 198 3.84 15.50 4.01
C HIS A 198 3.25 15.82 5.39
N TYR A 199 4.06 16.37 6.29
CA TYR A 199 3.59 16.80 7.61
C TYR A 199 2.48 17.82 7.53
N ALA A 200 2.69 18.89 6.77
CA ALA A 200 1.70 19.93 6.60
C ALA A 200 0.36 19.37 6.05
N GLY A 201 0.43 18.53 5.02
CA GLY A 201 -0.76 17.92 4.41
C GLY A 201 -1.58 17.09 5.40
N ARG A 202 -0.92 16.33 6.27
CA ARG A 202 -1.56 15.49 7.30
C ARG A 202 -2.16 16.27 8.44
N ILE A 203 -1.38 17.23 8.96
CA ILE A 203 -1.84 18.09 10.04
C ILE A 203 -3.09 18.83 9.58
N ILE A 204 -3.09 19.38 8.36
CA ILE A 204 -4.24 20.09 7.79
C ILE A 204 -5.42 19.13 7.58
N LYS A 205 -5.19 17.92 7.09
CA LYS A 205 -6.25 16.91 6.91
C LYS A 205 -6.92 16.56 8.24
N ARG A 206 -6.16 16.51 9.35
CA ARG A 206 -6.64 16.05 10.66
C ARG A 206 -7.20 17.18 11.52
N TYR A 207 -6.57 18.35 11.49
CA TYR A 207 -6.87 19.47 12.37
C TYR A 207 -7.42 20.73 11.64
N GLY A 208 -7.46 20.68 10.31
CA GLY A 208 -7.84 21.83 9.50
C GLY A 208 -6.77 22.94 9.50
N ASP A 209 -7.18 24.13 9.01
CA ASP A 209 -6.36 25.35 9.03
C ASP A 209 -6.58 26.08 10.37
N THR A 210 -5.89 25.63 11.42
CA THR A 210 -5.97 26.22 12.77
C THR A 210 -4.59 26.66 13.23
N GLU A 211 -4.55 27.58 14.20
CA GLU A 211 -3.30 28.03 14.80
C GLU A 211 -2.58 26.86 15.52
N GLU A 212 -3.33 25.99 16.20
CA GLU A 212 -2.81 24.80 16.85
C GLU A 212 -2.15 23.84 15.85
N ALA A 213 -2.79 23.66 14.69
CA ALA A 213 -2.24 22.85 13.59
C ALA A 213 -0.91 23.43 13.08
N TYR A 214 -0.84 24.75 12.91
CA TYR A 214 0.39 25.40 12.47
C TYR A 214 1.49 25.31 13.52
N GLN A 215 1.18 25.46 14.81
CA GLN A 215 2.15 25.29 15.90
C GLN A 215 2.67 23.85 15.97
N LEU A 216 1.82 22.85 15.77
CA LEU A 216 2.23 21.45 15.67
C LEU A 216 3.18 21.22 14.49
N TYR A 217 2.90 21.85 13.35
CA TYR A 217 3.79 21.81 12.18
C TYR A 217 5.17 22.41 12.48
N LEU A 218 5.23 23.56 13.17
CA LEU A 218 6.49 24.20 13.54
C LEU A 218 7.31 23.35 14.51
N GLN A 219 6.69 22.70 15.49
CA GLN A 219 7.37 21.75 16.39
C GLN A 219 8.03 20.60 15.61
N LYS A 220 7.36 20.11 14.56
CA LYS A 220 7.94 19.07 13.71
C LYS A 220 9.15 19.59 12.92
N ALA A 221 9.13 20.84 12.49
CA ALA A 221 10.21 21.47 11.75
C ALA A 221 11.51 21.60 12.56
N GLU A 222 11.45 21.63 13.90
CA GLU A 222 12.62 21.66 14.79
C GLU A 222 13.54 20.43 14.59
N LYS A 223 13.01 19.34 14.02
CA LYS A 223 13.79 18.13 13.71
C LYS A 223 14.58 18.23 12.41
N CYS A 224 14.44 19.29 11.63
CA CYS A 224 15.20 19.48 10.39
C CYS A 224 16.66 19.89 10.67
N ASP A 225 17.62 19.21 10.02
CA ASP A 225 19.04 19.52 10.13
C ASP A 225 19.68 19.65 8.71
N PRO A 226 20.17 20.86 8.36
CA PRO A 226 20.02 22.13 9.04
C PRO A 226 18.56 22.60 9.08
N PRO A 227 18.17 23.49 10.01
CA PRO A 227 16.81 24.02 10.10
C PRO A 227 16.30 24.64 8.80
N LEU A 228 15.00 24.59 8.57
CA LEU A 228 14.33 25.37 7.54
C LEU A 228 14.09 26.79 8.03
N ASP A 229 14.19 27.78 7.15
CA ASP A 229 13.85 29.14 7.52
C ASP A 229 12.31 29.38 7.52
N ASP A 230 11.87 30.45 8.15
CA ASP A 230 10.45 30.78 8.30
C ASP A 230 9.74 30.98 6.95
N ALA A 231 10.45 31.46 5.93
CA ALA A 231 9.90 31.68 4.61
C ALA A 231 9.69 30.36 3.88
N GLU A 232 10.62 29.41 3.99
CA GLU A 232 10.48 28.04 3.48
C GLU A 232 9.31 27.32 4.17
N LEU A 233 9.22 27.37 5.50
CA LEU A 233 8.15 26.77 6.30
C LEU A 233 6.77 27.32 5.91
N LYS A 234 6.64 28.63 5.79
CA LYS A 234 5.40 29.27 5.32
C LYS A 234 5.03 28.88 3.90
N THR A 235 6.02 28.75 3.02
CA THR A 235 5.78 28.35 1.63
C THR A 235 5.22 26.94 1.53
N ILE A 236 5.79 26.01 2.31
CA ILE A 236 5.33 24.62 2.40
C ILE A 236 3.92 24.58 2.97
N TRP A 237 3.68 25.25 4.10
CA TRP A 237 2.36 25.29 4.73
C TRP A 237 1.28 25.83 3.81
N ASN A 238 1.52 26.98 3.18
CA ASN A 238 0.57 27.58 2.23
C ASN A 238 0.31 26.70 1.00
N SER A 239 1.28 25.93 0.55
CA SER A 239 1.11 24.96 -0.53
C SER A 239 0.21 23.80 -0.10
N ALA A 240 0.38 23.32 1.12
CA ALA A 240 -0.46 22.26 1.69
C ALA A 240 -1.89 22.74 1.93
N LEU A 241 -2.11 23.99 2.38
CA LEU A 241 -3.45 24.59 2.48
C LEU A 241 -4.16 24.68 1.13
N LYS A 242 -3.45 25.11 0.07
CA LYS A 242 -4.02 25.17 -1.30
C LYS A 242 -4.39 23.76 -1.80
N PHE A 243 -3.59 22.77 -1.49
CA PHE A 243 -3.90 21.39 -1.82
C PHE A 243 -5.10 20.87 -1.03
N GLY A 244 -5.13 21.11 0.29
CA GLY A 244 -6.26 20.78 1.17
C GLY A 244 -7.57 21.39 0.70
N ALA A 245 -7.55 22.66 0.27
CA ALA A 245 -8.72 23.33 -0.29
C ALA A 245 -9.22 22.68 -1.60
N LYS A 246 -8.34 22.13 -2.44
CA LYS A 246 -8.73 21.36 -3.63
C LYS A 246 -9.36 20.01 -3.26
N VAL A 247 -8.82 19.35 -2.25
CA VAL A 247 -9.34 18.07 -1.75
C VAL A 247 -10.69 18.26 -1.09
N SER A 248 -10.86 19.31 -0.27
CA SER A 248 -12.14 19.60 0.40
C SER A 248 -13.28 20.01 -0.55
N ALA A 249 -12.95 20.39 -1.78
CA ALA A 249 -13.94 20.69 -2.82
C ALA A 249 -14.39 19.46 -3.62
N GLN A 250 -13.82 18.27 -3.35
CA GLN A 250 -14.17 17.02 -4.05
C GLN A 250 -15.46 16.42 -3.46
N GLU A 251 -16.22 15.75 -4.31
CA GLU A 251 -17.40 14.98 -3.88
C GLU A 251 -16.93 13.82 -2.98
N GLY A 252 -17.58 13.66 -1.82
CA GLY A 252 -17.21 12.63 -0.83
C GLY A 252 -16.15 13.06 0.20
N TYR A 253 -15.73 14.34 0.19
CA TYR A 253 -14.81 14.82 1.23
C TYR A 253 -15.46 14.76 2.62
N ILE A 254 -14.74 14.17 3.57
CA ILE A 254 -15.12 14.11 4.99
C ILE A 254 -14.29 15.16 5.75
N PRO A 255 -14.94 16.21 6.33
CA PRO A 255 -14.20 17.23 7.07
C PRO A 255 -13.61 16.69 8.38
N PRO A 256 -12.55 17.35 8.91
CA PRO A 256 -11.83 16.88 10.10
C PRO A 256 -12.73 16.60 11.31
N GLU A 257 -13.76 17.44 11.52
CA GLU A 257 -14.70 17.29 12.63
C GLU A 257 -15.52 15.99 12.52
N GLN A 258 -15.91 15.60 11.32
CA GLN A 258 -16.62 14.33 11.08
C GLN A 258 -15.66 13.14 11.13
N TYR A 259 -14.43 13.30 10.66
CA TYR A 259 -13.41 12.29 10.72
C TYR A 259 -13.02 11.95 12.17
N ASN A 260 -12.92 12.97 13.03
CA ASN A 260 -12.61 12.79 14.44
C ASN A 260 -13.83 12.37 15.29
N ALA A 261 -15.07 12.76 14.91
CA ALA A 261 -16.29 12.37 15.60
C ALA A 261 -16.65 10.88 15.44
N GLY A 262 -16.20 10.23 14.36
CA GLY A 262 -16.39 8.80 14.13
C GLY A 262 -15.62 7.89 15.10
N TYR A 263 -14.73 8.42 15.92
CA TYR A 263 -13.90 7.67 16.88
C TYR A 263 -14.42 7.70 18.33
N GLU A 264 -15.46 8.43 18.64
CA GLU A 264 -16.20 8.27 19.92
C GLU A 264 -17.19 7.11 19.82
N LEU A 265 -16.67 5.88 19.84
CA LEU A 265 -17.50 4.69 20.01
C LEU A 265 -18.12 4.72 21.42
N LYS A 266 -19.44 4.77 21.46
CA LYS A 266 -20.19 4.70 22.73
C LYS A 266 -20.02 3.32 23.35
N PRO A 267 -20.02 3.21 24.71
CA PRO A 267 -19.85 1.93 25.42
C PRO A 267 -20.84 0.83 25.03
N GLU A 268 -21.98 1.19 24.51
CA GLU A 268 -23.08 0.31 24.09
C GLU A 268 -22.87 -0.37 22.72
N ASP A 269 -21.87 0.04 21.94
CA ASP A 269 -21.56 -0.54 20.62
C ASP A 269 -20.70 -1.83 20.70
N TYR A 270 -20.58 -2.42 21.91
CA TYR A 270 -19.74 -3.58 22.18
C TYR A 270 -20.48 -4.92 22.01
N SER A 271 -20.67 -5.38 20.78
CA SER A 271 -20.73 -6.82 20.50
C SER A 271 -19.31 -7.42 20.56
N ASP A 272 -19.18 -8.74 20.77
CA ASP A 272 -17.87 -9.41 20.89
C ASP A 272 -16.93 -9.11 19.69
N VAL A 273 -17.50 -8.93 18.50
CA VAL A 273 -16.77 -8.49 17.28
C VAL A 273 -16.36 -7.01 17.40
N GLY A 274 -17.22 -6.15 17.94
CA GLY A 274 -16.92 -4.74 18.21
C GLY A 274 -15.84 -4.57 19.28
N GLN A 275 -15.73 -5.45 20.26
CA GLN A 275 -14.64 -5.43 21.24
C GLN A 275 -13.29 -5.82 20.60
N ALA A 276 -13.28 -6.82 19.73
CA ALA A 276 -12.08 -7.22 19.01
C ALA A 276 -11.59 -6.11 18.08
N ILE A 277 -12.49 -5.48 17.32
CA ILE A 277 -12.18 -4.33 16.45
C ILE A 277 -11.67 -3.14 17.27
N LYS A 278 -12.28 -2.86 18.44
CA LYS A 278 -11.84 -1.76 19.31
C LYS A 278 -10.52 -2.03 20.01
N LEU A 279 -10.24 -3.26 20.43
CA LEU A 279 -8.93 -3.66 20.95
C LEU A 279 -7.86 -3.47 19.87
N TYR A 280 -8.17 -3.83 18.64
CA TYR A 280 -7.29 -3.67 17.49
C TYR A 280 -7.07 -2.19 17.18
N LEU A 281 -8.12 -1.37 17.05
CA LEU A 281 -8.04 0.07 16.83
C LEU A 281 -7.35 0.81 18.00
N ASN A 282 -7.58 0.40 19.26
CA ASN A 282 -6.88 0.96 20.41
C ASN A 282 -5.39 0.53 20.49
N MET A 283 -5.04 -0.64 19.97
CA MET A 283 -3.63 -1.02 19.81
C MET A 283 -2.96 -0.15 18.73
N TYR A 284 -3.64 0.14 17.62
CA TYR A 284 -3.15 1.02 16.56
C TYR A 284 -3.10 2.51 16.96
N ASN A 285 -4.03 2.97 17.81
CA ASN A 285 -4.07 4.37 18.26
C ASN A 285 -3.21 4.64 19.51
N LYS A 286 -2.63 3.62 20.14
CA LYS A 286 -1.71 3.77 21.29
C LYS A 286 -0.23 3.66 20.91
N TYR A 287 0.05 3.31 19.69
CA TYR A 287 1.39 3.24 19.12
C TYR A 287 1.42 4.07 17.84
#